data_1f89764be37de20cc415596373512f72
#
_entry.id   1f89764be37de20cc415596373512f72
#
_cell.length_a   1.000
_cell.length_b   1.000
_cell.length_c   1.000
_cell.angle_alpha   90.00
_cell.angle_beta   90.00
_cell.angle_gamma   90.00
#
_symmetry.space_group_name_H-M   'P 1'
#
loop_
_entity.id
_entity.type
_entity.pdbx_description
1 polymer ?
#
loop_
_entity_poly.entity_id
_entity_poly.type
_entity_poly.pdbx_seq_one_letter_code
_entity_poly.pdbx_strand_id
1 'polypeptide(L)'
;MQSSVGIRERIDHVYPSLRPAERAVAQYIRDHIEEAADLTVGQMADIAHVSQPTVIRFARKLGFGGYRELRYVLRHPAAEHKVTFNPLDGFDLNPWDGEDEIPSKAADGAKALIDELHSALDPKAYRKAVALLAESEFIDIFGVENSLTPAMDLFTKLGYLGLTCRLNTDAYLQQIGAGHLPHGAVAVAFSHSGSSADTVKALRLAKSHGAKTIAITNAIGAPLASWADVTLLTGRDSHTIYGNAIFSRVADTALVDMLYMGVILSGYGRFSTALDESGRMIRDRVFEN
;
A
#
# COMPACT_ATOMS: atom_id res chain seq x y z
N MET A 1 -27.15 -15.10 2.52
CA MET A 1 -26.72 -16.50 2.53
C MET A 1 -26.72 -16.98 1.07
N GLN A 2 -25.63 -16.81 0.33
CA GLN A 2 -25.42 -17.50 -0.94
C GLN A 2 -24.64 -18.76 -0.61
N SER A 3 -25.28 -19.93 -0.80
CA SER A 3 -24.67 -21.22 -0.61
C SER A 3 -23.52 -21.38 -1.61
N SER A 4 -22.38 -21.76 -1.10
CA SER A 4 -21.17 -22.10 -1.84
C SER A 4 -21.46 -23.26 -2.80
N VAL A 5 -21.59 -22.92 -4.07
CA VAL A 5 -21.76 -23.88 -5.15
C VAL A 5 -20.37 -24.40 -5.51
N GLY A 6 -20.06 -25.63 -5.18
CA GLY A 6 -18.75 -26.24 -5.50
C GLY A 6 -18.47 -26.29 -7.01
N ILE A 7 -17.20 -26.43 -7.41
CA ILE A 7 -16.81 -26.44 -8.84
C ILE A 7 -17.63 -27.43 -9.67
N ARG A 8 -17.97 -28.58 -9.14
CA ARG A 8 -18.83 -29.55 -9.85
C ARG A 8 -20.20 -28.98 -10.15
N GLU A 9 -20.83 -28.35 -9.19
CA GLU A 9 -22.15 -27.72 -9.36
C GLU A 9 -22.09 -26.53 -10.34
N ARG A 10 -20.99 -25.77 -10.34
CA ARG A 10 -20.76 -24.72 -11.36
C ARG A 10 -20.64 -25.31 -12.76
N ILE A 11 -19.89 -26.42 -12.90
CA ILE A 11 -19.78 -27.13 -14.18
C ILE A 11 -21.16 -27.60 -14.63
N ASP A 12 -21.92 -28.24 -13.76
CA ASP A 12 -23.26 -28.77 -14.08
C ASP A 12 -24.23 -27.65 -14.50
N HIS A 13 -24.13 -26.48 -13.82
CA HIS A 13 -24.96 -25.31 -14.15
C HIS A 13 -24.67 -24.77 -15.56
N VAL A 14 -23.39 -24.67 -15.97
CA VAL A 14 -23.04 -24.12 -17.29
C VAL A 14 -23.03 -25.17 -18.40
N TYR A 15 -23.03 -26.46 -18.06
CA TYR A 15 -22.87 -27.58 -18.99
C TYR A 15 -23.81 -27.54 -20.20
N PRO A 16 -25.13 -27.21 -20.05
CA PRO A 16 -26.05 -27.10 -21.20
C PRO A 16 -25.63 -26.05 -22.23
N SER A 17 -24.94 -24.98 -21.78
CA SER A 17 -24.50 -23.85 -22.62
C SER A 17 -23.13 -24.05 -23.29
N LEU A 18 -22.41 -25.15 -22.93
CA LEU A 18 -21.09 -25.41 -23.43
C LEU A 18 -21.09 -25.93 -24.88
N ARG A 19 -20.11 -25.49 -25.66
CA ARG A 19 -19.82 -26.04 -26.99
C ARG A 19 -19.22 -27.46 -26.84
N PRO A 20 -19.30 -28.32 -27.89
CA PRO A 20 -18.76 -29.68 -27.79
C PRO A 20 -17.32 -29.79 -27.28
N ALA A 21 -16.42 -28.94 -27.75
CA ALA A 21 -15.03 -28.90 -27.28
C ALA A 21 -14.90 -28.43 -25.82
N GLU A 22 -15.73 -27.52 -25.34
CA GLU A 22 -15.75 -27.08 -23.95
C GLU A 22 -16.33 -28.14 -23.03
N ARG A 23 -17.29 -28.95 -23.53
CA ARG A 23 -17.86 -30.10 -22.80
C ARG A 23 -16.82 -31.19 -22.57
N ALA A 24 -15.88 -31.41 -23.50
CA ALA A 24 -14.78 -32.35 -23.30
C ALA A 24 -13.91 -31.96 -22.11
N VAL A 25 -13.56 -30.66 -21.97
CA VAL A 25 -12.83 -30.13 -20.83
C VAL A 25 -13.63 -30.26 -19.53
N ALA A 26 -14.91 -29.88 -19.58
CA ALA A 26 -15.83 -29.97 -18.45
C ALA A 26 -15.95 -31.40 -17.92
N GLN A 27 -16.11 -32.35 -18.84
CA GLN A 27 -16.25 -33.77 -18.51
C GLN A 27 -14.99 -34.31 -17.85
N TYR A 28 -13.81 -34.02 -18.41
CA TYR A 28 -12.54 -34.46 -17.83
C TYR A 28 -12.35 -33.92 -16.41
N ILE A 29 -12.54 -32.59 -16.21
CA ILE A 29 -12.39 -32.00 -14.87
C ILE A 29 -13.39 -32.60 -13.87
N ARG A 30 -14.62 -32.84 -14.27
CA ARG A 30 -15.64 -33.42 -13.42
C ARG A 30 -15.29 -34.86 -12.95
N ASP A 31 -14.73 -35.63 -13.85
CA ASP A 31 -14.39 -37.03 -13.60
C ASP A 31 -13.02 -37.17 -12.89
N HIS A 32 -12.07 -36.25 -13.10
CA HIS A 32 -10.68 -36.34 -12.64
C HIS A 32 -10.23 -35.03 -11.96
N ILE A 33 -10.98 -34.58 -10.94
CA ILE A 33 -10.78 -33.24 -10.34
C ILE A 33 -9.40 -33.04 -9.73
N GLU A 34 -8.86 -34.08 -9.08
CA GLU A 34 -7.54 -34.06 -8.44
C GLU A 34 -6.42 -34.02 -9.49
N GLU A 35 -6.52 -34.83 -10.54
CA GLU A 35 -5.55 -34.82 -11.63
C GLU A 35 -5.59 -33.49 -12.42
N ALA A 36 -6.80 -32.99 -12.70
CA ALA A 36 -7.01 -31.74 -13.40
C ALA A 36 -6.37 -30.54 -12.68
N ALA A 37 -6.31 -30.59 -11.36
CA ALA A 37 -5.66 -29.55 -10.55
C ALA A 37 -4.15 -29.42 -10.83
N ASP A 38 -3.49 -30.50 -11.27
CA ASP A 38 -2.05 -30.50 -11.54
C ASP A 38 -1.68 -30.20 -13.00
N LEU A 39 -2.64 -30.29 -13.92
CA LEU A 39 -2.38 -30.10 -15.33
C LEU A 39 -2.16 -28.63 -15.70
N THR A 40 -1.17 -28.38 -16.55
CA THR A 40 -1.03 -27.09 -17.25
C THR A 40 -2.13 -26.92 -18.29
N VAL A 41 -2.33 -25.70 -18.79
CA VAL A 41 -3.31 -25.44 -19.86
C VAL A 41 -3.02 -26.25 -21.11
N GLY A 42 -1.74 -26.47 -21.44
CA GLY A 42 -1.33 -27.31 -22.57
C GLY A 42 -1.69 -28.76 -22.36
N GLN A 43 -1.32 -29.35 -21.23
CA GLN A 43 -1.66 -30.73 -20.87
C GLN A 43 -3.18 -30.98 -20.81
N MET A 44 -3.93 -30.03 -20.25
CA MET A 44 -5.39 -30.11 -20.27
C MET A 44 -5.97 -30.08 -21.68
N ALA A 45 -5.41 -29.25 -22.55
CA ALA A 45 -5.83 -29.16 -23.96
C ALA A 45 -5.54 -30.45 -24.71
N ASP A 46 -4.34 -31.05 -24.49
CA ASP A 46 -3.93 -32.31 -25.09
C ASP A 46 -4.82 -33.48 -24.65
N ILE A 47 -5.09 -33.60 -23.35
CA ILE A 47 -5.92 -34.66 -22.78
C ILE A 47 -7.37 -34.54 -23.24
N ALA A 48 -7.92 -33.33 -23.25
CA ALA A 48 -9.30 -33.08 -23.69
C ALA A 48 -9.42 -33.03 -25.23
N HIS A 49 -8.32 -33.21 -26.00
CA HIS A 49 -8.26 -33.10 -27.45
C HIS A 49 -8.83 -31.80 -28.00
N VAL A 50 -8.49 -30.67 -27.36
CA VAL A 50 -8.96 -29.32 -27.73
C VAL A 50 -7.80 -28.34 -27.82
N SER A 51 -8.05 -27.13 -28.31
CA SER A 51 -7.03 -26.06 -28.26
C SER A 51 -6.95 -25.39 -26.89
N GLN A 52 -5.77 -24.89 -26.52
CA GLN A 52 -5.57 -24.10 -25.27
C GLN A 52 -6.57 -22.93 -25.13
N PRO A 53 -6.87 -22.15 -26.20
CA PRO A 53 -7.93 -21.13 -26.14
C PRO A 53 -9.30 -21.69 -25.75
N THR A 54 -9.60 -22.93 -26.07
CA THR A 54 -10.87 -23.58 -25.67
C THR A 54 -10.90 -23.84 -24.17
N VAL A 55 -9.79 -24.31 -23.59
CA VAL A 55 -9.64 -24.50 -22.15
C VAL A 55 -9.78 -23.17 -21.39
N ILE A 56 -9.15 -22.09 -21.89
CA ILE A 56 -9.25 -20.76 -21.30
C ILE A 56 -10.69 -20.21 -21.39
N ARG A 57 -11.37 -20.38 -22.52
CA ARG A 57 -12.78 -19.98 -22.66
C ARG A 57 -13.70 -20.72 -21.73
N PHE A 58 -13.45 -22.03 -21.54
CA PHE A 58 -14.21 -22.83 -20.58
C PHE A 58 -14.05 -22.30 -19.15
N ALA A 59 -12.81 -22.02 -18.72
CA ALA A 59 -12.57 -21.44 -17.39
C ALA A 59 -13.30 -20.09 -17.21
N ARG A 60 -13.31 -19.24 -18.25
CA ARG A 60 -14.05 -17.97 -18.22
C ARG A 60 -15.56 -18.15 -18.14
N LYS A 61 -16.10 -19.18 -18.77
CA LYS A 61 -17.56 -19.50 -18.65
C LYS A 61 -17.94 -19.99 -17.26
N LEU A 62 -17.00 -20.59 -16.51
CA LEU A 62 -17.19 -20.91 -15.10
C LEU A 62 -17.08 -19.70 -14.18
N GLY A 63 -16.77 -18.50 -14.71
CA GLY A 63 -16.63 -17.27 -13.94
C GLY A 63 -15.21 -16.97 -13.46
N PHE A 64 -14.21 -17.74 -13.92
CA PHE A 64 -12.80 -17.49 -13.63
C PHE A 64 -12.16 -16.58 -14.67
N GLY A 65 -11.18 -15.77 -14.32
CA GLY A 65 -10.42 -14.92 -15.25
C GLY A 65 -9.63 -15.71 -16.30
N GLY A 66 -9.25 -16.97 -15.98
CA GLY A 66 -8.56 -17.87 -16.87
C GLY A 66 -8.29 -19.25 -16.26
N TYR A 67 -7.54 -20.10 -16.99
CA TYR A 67 -7.26 -21.46 -16.53
C TYR A 67 -6.36 -21.54 -15.30
N ARG A 68 -5.45 -20.57 -15.11
CA ARG A 68 -4.58 -20.51 -13.90
C ARG A 68 -5.41 -20.40 -12.62
N GLU A 69 -6.41 -19.50 -12.62
CA GLU A 69 -7.32 -19.33 -11.50
C GLU A 69 -8.17 -20.59 -11.24
N LEU A 70 -8.76 -21.14 -12.30
CA LEU A 70 -9.50 -22.40 -12.19
C LEU A 70 -8.63 -23.50 -11.57
N ARG A 71 -7.41 -23.68 -12.06
CA ARG A 71 -6.45 -24.68 -11.54
C ARG A 71 -6.10 -24.43 -10.08
N TYR A 72 -5.91 -23.18 -9.69
CA TYR A 72 -5.64 -22.82 -8.29
C TYR A 72 -6.80 -23.23 -7.39
N VAL A 73 -8.04 -22.94 -7.79
CA VAL A 73 -9.24 -23.30 -7.02
C VAL A 73 -9.44 -24.83 -6.98
N LEU A 74 -9.12 -25.53 -8.06
CA LEU A 74 -9.14 -27.00 -8.07
C LEU A 74 -8.17 -27.60 -7.04
N ARG A 75 -6.97 -27.02 -6.88
CA ARG A 75 -5.98 -27.41 -5.86
C ARG A 75 -6.38 -27.04 -4.43
N HIS A 76 -7.11 -25.95 -4.28
CA HIS A 76 -7.44 -25.35 -3.00
C HIS A 76 -8.96 -25.15 -2.86
N PRO A 77 -9.76 -26.24 -2.75
CA PRO A 77 -11.21 -26.13 -2.69
C PRO A 77 -11.73 -25.22 -1.57
N ALA A 78 -10.97 -25.10 -0.47
CA ALA A 78 -11.28 -24.17 0.61
C ALA A 78 -11.08 -22.69 0.23
N ALA A 79 -10.31 -22.39 -0.82
CA ALA A 79 -10.13 -21.03 -1.33
C ALA A 79 -11.35 -20.54 -2.09
N GLU A 80 -12.16 -21.42 -2.66
CA GLU A 80 -13.42 -21.08 -3.32
C GLU A 80 -14.38 -20.31 -2.40
N HIS A 81 -14.25 -20.52 -1.09
CA HIS A 81 -15.09 -19.91 -0.05
C HIS A 81 -14.51 -18.62 0.55
N LYS A 82 -13.27 -18.27 0.23
CA LYS A 82 -12.53 -17.19 0.91
C LYS A 82 -12.19 -15.98 0.04
N VAL A 83 -12.71 -15.84 -1.17
CA VAL A 83 -12.40 -14.68 -2.04
C VAL A 83 -13.22 -13.43 -1.66
N THR A 84 -13.40 -13.19 -0.36
CA THR A 84 -13.85 -11.87 0.10
C THR A 84 -12.68 -10.94 0.47
N PHE A 85 -11.46 -11.45 0.50
CA PHE A 85 -10.27 -10.68 0.84
C PHE A 85 -9.05 -11.24 0.08
N ASN A 86 -8.57 -10.49 -0.89
CA ASN A 86 -7.27 -10.74 -1.52
C ASN A 86 -6.23 -9.81 -0.87
N PRO A 87 -5.29 -10.34 -0.05
CA PRO A 87 -4.27 -9.51 0.59
C PRO A 87 -3.31 -8.87 -0.42
N LEU A 88 -3.32 -9.34 -1.68
CA LEU A 88 -2.48 -8.85 -2.77
C LEU A 88 -3.24 -7.88 -3.69
N ASP A 89 -4.50 -7.59 -3.37
CA ASP A 89 -5.30 -6.60 -4.07
C ASP A 89 -4.61 -5.23 -4.01
N GLY A 90 -4.58 -4.53 -5.12
CA GLY A 90 -3.83 -3.28 -5.26
C GLY A 90 -2.45 -3.41 -5.90
N PHE A 91 -1.90 -4.63 -6.03
CA PHE A 91 -0.70 -4.92 -6.82
C PHE A 91 -0.98 -5.75 -8.08
N ASP A 92 -2.23 -6.01 -8.39
CA ASP A 92 -2.64 -6.95 -9.45
C ASP A 92 -1.96 -8.33 -9.33
N LEU A 93 -1.70 -8.73 -8.08
CA LEU A 93 -1.11 -10.00 -7.73
C LEU A 93 -2.19 -11.00 -7.35
N ASN A 94 -2.05 -12.20 -7.87
CA ASN A 94 -2.98 -13.29 -7.63
C ASN A 94 -2.25 -14.51 -7.05
N PRO A 95 -2.93 -15.34 -6.23
CA PRO A 95 -2.33 -16.53 -5.65
C PRO A 95 -1.81 -17.57 -6.66
N TRP A 96 -2.18 -17.43 -7.92
CA TRP A 96 -1.78 -18.29 -9.03
C TRP A 96 -0.72 -17.69 -9.96
N ASP A 97 -0.21 -16.49 -9.67
CA ASP A 97 0.87 -15.87 -10.42
C ASP A 97 2.18 -16.65 -10.22
N GLY A 98 3.01 -16.69 -11.25
CA GLY A 98 4.35 -17.24 -11.15
C GLY A 98 5.29 -16.30 -10.38
N GLU A 99 6.26 -16.85 -9.67
CA GLU A 99 7.24 -16.06 -8.91
C GLU A 99 8.02 -15.08 -9.80
N ASP A 100 8.24 -15.41 -11.06
CA ASP A 100 8.89 -14.60 -12.08
C ASP A 100 8.03 -13.41 -12.58
N GLU A 101 6.71 -13.45 -12.36
CA GLU A 101 5.80 -12.35 -12.69
C GLU A 101 5.74 -11.28 -11.56
N ILE A 102 6.07 -11.67 -10.31
CA ILE A 102 5.95 -10.82 -9.13
C ILE A 102 6.75 -9.50 -9.25
N PRO A 103 8.05 -9.51 -9.66
CA PRO A 103 8.82 -8.26 -9.73
C PRO A 103 8.22 -7.23 -10.68
N SER A 104 7.73 -7.65 -11.85
CA SER A 104 7.10 -6.73 -12.80
C SER A 104 5.78 -6.16 -12.27
N LYS A 105 4.90 -7.02 -11.77
CA LYS A 105 3.60 -6.60 -11.20
C LYS A 105 3.77 -5.70 -9.99
N ALA A 106 4.71 -6.02 -9.09
CA ALA A 106 5.00 -5.17 -7.94
C ALA A 106 5.53 -3.79 -8.35
N ALA A 107 6.40 -3.73 -9.37
CA ALA A 107 6.90 -2.47 -9.90
C ALA A 107 5.80 -1.63 -10.55
N ASP A 108 4.90 -2.26 -11.30
CA ASP A 108 3.78 -1.56 -11.93
C ASP A 108 2.76 -1.08 -10.90
N GLY A 109 2.47 -1.86 -9.87
CA GLY A 109 1.67 -1.42 -8.73
C GLY A 109 2.29 -0.24 -7.98
N ALA A 110 3.60 -0.26 -7.75
CA ALA A 110 4.32 0.86 -7.13
C ALA A 110 4.23 2.15 -7.97
N LYS A 111 4.37 2.07 -9.29
CA LYS A 111 4.18 3.22 -10.21
C LYS A 111 2.75 3.77 -10.10
N ALA A 112 1.75 2.89 -10.12
CA ALA A 112 0.35 3.30 -10.00
C ALA A 112 0.07 4.05 -8.69
N LEU A 113 0.64 3.60 -7.55
CA LEU A 113 0.52 4.29 -6.27
C LEU A 113 1.20 5.68 -6.28
N ILE A 114 2.33 5.85 -6.97
CA ILE A 114 2.99 7.15 -7.13
C ILE A 114 2.17 8.08 -8.03
N ASP A 115 1.58 7.57 -9.11
CA ASP A 115 0.70 8.34 -10.00
C ASP A 115 -0.57 8.79 -9.25
N GLU A 116 -1.11 7.94 -8.39
CA GLU A 116 -2.25 8.26 -7.54
C GLU A 116 -1.90 9.37 -6.52
N LEU A 117 -0.76 9.25 -5.83
CA LEU A 117 -0.23 10.32 -4.98
C LEU A 117 -0.15 11.65 -5.72
N HIS A 118 0.48 11.66 -6.90
CA HIS A 118 0.62 12.88 -7.69
C HIS A 118 -0.72 13.52 -8.05
N SER A 119 -1.74 12.70 -8.35
CA SER A 119 -3.08 13.19 -8.67
C SER A 119 -3.91 13.62 -7.46
N ALA A 120 -3.60 13.08 -6.26
CA ALA A 120 -4.33 13.36 -5.02
C ALA A 120 -3.75 14.56 -4.26
N LEU A 121 -2.46 14.86 -4.45
CA LEU A 121 -1.73 15.87 -3.69
C LEU A 121 -2.19 17.28 -4.07
N ASP A 122 -2.78 18.02 -3.11
CA ASP A 122 -3.11 19.44 -3.29
C ASP A 122 -1.84 20.30 -3.21
N PRO A 123 -1.49 21.05 -4.29
CA PRO A 123 -0.31 21.89 -4.30
C PRO A 123 -0.32 23.01 -3.25
N LYS A 124 -1.49 23.46 -2.79
CA LYS A 124 -1.60 24.48 -1.73
C LYS A 124 -1.29 23.89 -0.37
N ALA A 125 -1.87 22.72 -0.08
CA ALA A 125 -1.58 21.97 1.14
C ALA A 125 -0.10 21.59 1.21
N TYR A 126 0.49 21.12 0.10
CA TYR A 126 1.91 20.80 0.01
C TYR A 126 2.79 21.99 0.34
N ARG A 127 2.59 23.15 -0.31
CA ARG A 127 3.37 24.36 -0.02
C ARG A 127 3.25 24.81 1.43
N LYS A 128 2.05 24.70 2.02
CA LYS A 128 1.83 25.03 3.43
C LYS A 128 2.57 24.08 4.36
N ALA A 129 2.58 22.79 4.07
CA ALA A 129 3.33 21.79 4.83
C ALA A 129 4.84 22.08 4.77
N VAL A 130 5.37 22.36 3.58
CA VAL A 130 6.79 22.71 3.39
C VAL A 130 7.17 23.95 4.21
N ALA A 131 6.37 25.01 4.17
CA ALA A 131 6.62 26.22 4.95
C ALA A 131 6.61 25.93 6.46
N LEU A 132 5.63 25.19 6.96
CA LEU A 132 5.55 24.81 8.37
C LEU A 132 6.80 24.01 8.82
N LEU A 133 7.26 23.07 8.01
CA LEU A 133 8.45 22.27 8.33
C LEU A 133 9.73 23.14 8.31
N ALA A 134 9.89 23.99 7.30
CA ALA A 134 11.10 24.80 7.12
C ALA A 134 11.26 25.89 8.20
N GLU A 135 10.16 26.42 8.72
CA GLU A 135 10.13 27.49 9.71
C GLU A 135 10.06 26.99 11.15
N SER A 136 9.84 25.70 11.36
CA SER A 136 9.67 25.13 12.70
C SER A 136 10.97 25.06 13.48
N GLU A 137 10.90 25.40 14.77
CA GLU A 137 12.01 25.22 15.72
C GLU A 137 12.03 23.79 16.29
N PHE A 138 10.88 23.11 16.29
CA PHE A 138 10.74 21.74 16.81
C PHE A 138 9.66 20.97 16.05
N ILE A 139 10.00 19.80 15.55
CA ILE A 139 9.09 18.92 14.81
C ILE A 139 8.92 17.61 15.57
N ASP A 140 7.69 17.26 15.92
CA ASP A 140 7.35 15.97 16.50
C ASP A 140 6.65 15.08 15.47
N ILE A 141 7.13 13.87 15.27
CA ILE A 141 6.64 12.98 14.23
C ILE A 141 5.98 11.77 14.87
N PHE A 142 4.76 11.46 14.43
CA PHE A 142 3.93 10.38 14.95
C PHE A 142 3.60 9.35 13.87
N GLY A 143 3.60 8.10 14.25
CA GLY A 143 3.18 6.97 13.43
C GLY A 143 3.35 5.68 14.21
N VAL A 144 2.59 4.67 13.88
CA VAL A 144 2.68 3.34 14.50
C VAL A 144 2.78 2.27 13.42
N GLU A 145 3.36 1.12 13.77
CA GLU A 145 3.50 -0.04 12.89
C GLU A 145 4.17 0.33 11.55
N ASN A 146 3.54 -0.02 10.44
CA ASN A 146 4.04 0.26 9.10
C ASN A 146 4.16 1.76 8.77
N SER A 147 3.42 2.62 9.45
CA SER A 147 3.53 4.08 9.30
C SER A 147 4.78 4.65 9.95
N LEU A 148 5.49 3.87 10.77
CA LEU A 148 6.81 4.26 11.26
C LEU A 148 7.87 4.31 10.15
N THR A 149 7.71 3.55 9.06
CA THR A 149 8.67 3.55 7.95
C THR A 149 8.82 4.95 7.33
N PRO A 150 7.77 5.58 6.76
CA PRO A 150 7.87 6.94 6.23
C PRO A 150 8.11 8.00 7.32
N ALA A 151 7.64 7.77 8.55
CA ALA A 151 7.91 8.66 9.67
C ALA A 151 9.41 8.71 10.03
N MET A 152 10.09 7.57 10.06
CA MET A 152 11.53 7.46 10.29
C MET A 152 12.33 8.06 9.13
N ASP A 153 11.88 7.87 7.89
CA ASP A 153 12.51 8.46 6.72
C ASP A 153 12.44 9.99 6.77
N LEU A 154 11.26 10.55 7.10
CA LEU A 154 11.11 12.00 7.31
C LEU A 154 12.01 12.51 8.44
N PHE A 155 12.00 11.82 9.59
CA PHE A 155 12.86 12.16 10.73
C PHE A 155 14.34 12.24 10.33
N THR A 156 14.82 11.23 9.61
CA THR A 156 16.21 11.15 9.17
C THR A 156 16.55 12.29 8.20
N LYS A 157 15.71 12.52 7.20
CA LYS A 157 15.91 13.54 6.17
C LYS A 157 15.90 14.96 6.73
N LEU A 158 14.95 15.25 7.63
CA LEU A 158 14.91 16.57 8.30
C LEU A 158 16.11 16.76 9.25
N GLY A 159 16.57 15.70 9.90
CA GLY A 159 17.80 15.71 10.69
C GLY A 159 19.03 16.10 9.88
N TYR A 160 19.18 15.61 8.64
CA TYR A 160 20.26 16.02 7.73
C TYR A 160 20.23 17.52 7.38
N LEU A 161 19.04 18.15 7.44
CA LEU A 161 18.89 19.58 7.23
C LEU A 161 19.12 20.42 8.49
N GLY A 162 19.52 19.79 9.59
CA GLY A 162 19.75 20.46 10.87
C GLY A 162 18.48 20.88 11.59
N LEU A 163 17.31 20.34 11.21
CA LEU A 163 16.04 20.61 11.88
C LEU A 163 15.93 19.76 13.16
N THR A 164 15.44 20.37 14.24
CA THR A 164 15.24 19.67 15.51
C THR A 164 13.98 18.83 15.44
N CYS A 165 14.15 17.50 15.41
CA CYS A 165 13.05 16.56 15.26
C CYS A 165 13.03 15.56 16.42
N ARG A 166 11.83 15.08 16.75
CA ARG A 166 11.61 13.95 17.64
C ARG A 166 10.72 12.90 16.95
N LEU A 167 11.09 11.64 17.13
CA LEU A 167 10.27 10.50 16.76
C LEU A 167 10.39 9.46 17.87
N ASN A 168 9.30 9.12 18.52
CA ASN A 168 9.22 7.99 19.44
C ASN A 168 8.57 6.81 18.72
N THR A 169 9.08 5.61 18.91
CA THR A 169 8.49 4.38 18.34
C THR A 169 7.38 3.80 19.20
N ASP A 170 7.32 4.18 20.47
CA ASP A 170 6.29 3.78 21.42
C ASP A 170 5.11 4.76 21.39
N ALA A 171 3.89 4.23 21.24
CA ALA A 171 2.68 5.04 21.11
C ALA A 171 2.36 5.87 22.37
N TYR A 172 2.67 5.37 23.56
CA TYR A 172 2.48 6.13 24.80
C TYR A 172 3.45 7.29 24.90
N LEU A 173 4.71 7.07 24.54
CA LEU A 173 5.72 8.14 24.49
C LEU A 173 5.39 9.20 23.45
N GLN A 174 4.78 8.82 22.32
CA GLN A 174 4.26 9.79 21.35
C GLN A 174 3.18 10.68 22.00
N GLN A 175 2.23 10.09 22.70
CA GLN A 175 1.15 10.83 23.38
C GLN A 175 1.68 11.72 24.52
N ILE A 176 2.59 11.21 25.34
CA ILE A 176 3.25 11.99 26.39
C ILE A 176 4.00 13.18 25.76
N GLY A 177 4.79 12.91 24.73
CA GLY A 177 5.54 13.91 24.01
C GLY A 177 4.65 15.00 23.39
N ALA A 178 3.54 14.60 22.77
CA ALA A 178 2.56 15.51 22.20
C ALA A 178 1.93 16.46 23.22
N GLY A 179 1.77 15.99 24.48
CA GLY A 179 1.26 16.80 25.58
C GLY A 179 2.28 17.79 26.17
N HIS A 180 3.54 17.76 25.76
CA HIS A 180 4.62 18.62 26.26
C HIS A 180 5.37 19.33 25.13
N LEU A 181 4.68 19.60 24.02
CA LEU A 181 5.29 20.29 22.91
C LEU A 181 5.61 21.75 23.23
N PRO A 182 6.75 22.27 22.79
CA PRO A 182 7.05 23.69 22.92
C PRO A 182 6.10 24.52 22.07
N HIS A 183 5.93 25.78 22.44
CA HIS A 183 5.12 26.71 21.65
C HIS A 183 5.73 26.86 20.25
N GLY A 184 4.87 26.87 19.23
CA GLY A 184 5.32 26.99 17.82
C GLY A 184 5.83 25.69 17.19
N ALA A 185 5.76 24.57 17.92
CA ALA A 185 6.11 23.26 17.35
C ALA A 185 5.18 22.85 16.18
N VAL A 186 5.70 22.00 15.32
CA VAL A 186 4.94 21.31 14.27
C VAL A 186 4.84 19.83 14.62
N ALA A 187 3.63 19.28 14.53
CA ALA A 187 3.38 17.85 14.69
C ALA A 187 3.01 17.24 13.34
N VAL A 188 3.71 16.21 12.92
CA VAL A 188 3.46 15.46 11.68
C VAL A 188 2.99 14.07 12.03
N ALA A 189 1.83 13.64 11.53
CA ALA A 189 1.28 12.34 11.83
C ALA A 189 1.04 11.52 10.56
N PHE A 190 1.60 10.32 10.54
CA PHE A 190 1.42 9.33 9.48
C PHE A 190 0.41 8.28 9.91
N SER A 191 -0.67 8.15 9.16
CA SER A 191 -1.63 7.05 9.31
C SER A 191 -2.30 6.79 7.97
N HIS A 192 -2.00 5.68 7.34
CA HIS A 192 -2.54 5.34 6.02
C HIS A 192 -4.08 5.35 6.03
N SER A 193 -4.70 4.64 6.94
CA SER A 193 -6.17 4.65 7.11
C SER A 193 -6.70 5.97 7.72
N GLY A 194 -5.82 6.79 8.29
CA GLY A 194 -6.19 7.98 9.04
C GLY A 194 -7.04 7.71 10.29
N SER A 195 -7.16 6.45 10.72
CA SER A 195 -8.04 5.99 11.79
C SER A 195 -7.29 5.27 12.93
N SER A 196 -5.96 5.22 12.90
CA SER A 196 -5.17 4.68 14.00
C SER A 196 -5.44 5.48 15.29
N ALA A 197 -6.00 4.82 16.30
CA ALA A 197 -6.43 5.49 17.53
C ALA A 197 -5.27 6.21 18.24
N ASP A 198 -4.09 5.58 18.29
CA ASP A 198 -2.91 6.17 18.94
C ASP A 198 -2.40 7.40 18.18
N THR A 199 -2.29 7.31 16.86
CA THR A 199 -1.83 8.43 16.01
C THR A 199 -2.82 9.60 16.04
N VAL A 200 -4.12 9.32 15.95
CA VAL A 200 -5.18 10.34 16.06
C VAL A 200 -5.13 11.04 17.42
N LYS A 201 -4.95 10.27 18.51
CA LYS A 201 -4.85 10.82 19.85
C LYS A 201 -3.61 11.69 20.04
N ALA A 202 -2.44 11.25 19.52
CA ALA A 202 -1.21 12.04 19.57
C ALA A 202 -1.36 13.36 18.83
N LEU A 203 -1.88 13.35 17.59
CA LEU A 203 -2.08 14.58 16.82
C LEU A 203 -3.08 15.53 17.48
N ARG A 204 -4.18 14.99 18.03
CA ARG A 204 -5.16 15.78 18.79
C ARG A 204 -4.54 16.44 20.01
N LEU A 205 -3.71 15.73 20.78
CA LEU A 205 -2.98 16.28 21.92
C LEU A 205 -2.05 17.40 21.48
N ALA A 206 -1.22 17.17 20.45
CA ALA A 206 -0.34 18.20 19.89
C ALA A 206 -1.13 19.46 19.49
N LYS A 207 -2.25 19.29 18.78
CA LYS A 207 -3.14 20.40 18.39
C LYS A 207 -3.68 21.16 19.59
N SER A 208 -4.14 20.46 20.64
CA SER A 208 -4.68 21.08 21.85
C SER A 208 -3.64 21.86 22.67
N HIS A 209 -2.35 21.54 22.48
CA HIS A 209 -1.22 22.27 23.07
C HIS A 209 -0.62 23.35 22.15
N GLY A 210 -1.33 23.68 21.07
CA GLY A 210 -0.97 24.83 20.20
C GLY A 210 0.03 24.52 19.09
N ALA A 211 0.41 23.27 18.89
CA ALA A 211 1.24 22.89 17.74
C ALA A 211 0.49 23.09 16.41
N LYS A 212 1.19 23.43 15.37
CA LYS A 212 0.69 23.31 13.99
C LYS A 212 0.72 21.85 13.60
N THR A 213 -0.31 21.37 12.90
CA THR A 213 -0.50 19.93 12.69
C THR A 213 -0.60 19.61 11.21
N ILE A 214 0.14 18.56 10.81
CA ILE A 214 0.16 18.01 9.46
C ILE A 214 -0.27 16.54 9.54
N ALA A 215 -1.32 16.16 8.83
CA ALA A 215 -1.75 14.78 8.67
C ALA A 215 -1.33 14.25 7.30
N ILE A 216 -0.77 13.05 7.27
CA ILE A 216 -0.42 12.31 6.03
C ILE A 216 -1.23 11.03 6.04
N THR A 217 -2.12 10.88 5.06
CA THR A 217 -3.09 9.75 5.02
C THR A 217 -3.53 9.46 3.59
N ASN A 218 -3.99 8.23 3.35
CA ASN A 218 -4.61 7.84 2.07
C ASN A 218 -6.14 8.06 2.08
N ALA A 219 -6.74 8.27 3.25
CA ALA A 219 -8.19 8.29 3.40
C ALA A 219 -8.75 9.72 3.48
N ILE A 220 -9.62 10.06 2.52
CA ILE A 220 -10.34 11.33 2.52
C ILE A 220 -11.34 11.37 3.67
N GLY A 221 -11.34 12.47 4.45
CA GLY A 221 -12.28 12.64 5.56
C GLY A 221 -12.02 11.77 6.79
N ALA A 222 -10.84 11.15 6.87
CA ALA A 222 -10.44 10.32 7.99
C ALA A 222 -10.37 11.10 9.31
N PRO A 223 -10.55 10.46 10.48
CA PRO A 223 -10.49 11.08 11.80
C PRO A 223 -9.21 11.91 12.03
N LEU A 224 -8.06 11.45 11.50
CA LEU A 224 -6.79 12.16 11.61
C LEU A 224 -6.86 13.56 10.98
N ALA A 225 -7.49 13.68 9.81
CA ALA A 225 -7.61 14.95 9.08
C ALA A 225 -8.39 16.02 9.86
N SER A 226 -9.32 15.61 10.73
CA SER A 226 -10.09 16.53 11.57
C SER A 226 -9.24 17.31 12.59
N TRP A 227 -8.03 16.84 12.88
CA TRP A 227 -7.09 17.44 13.82
C TRP A 227 -5.91 18.13 13.14
N ALA A 228 -5.90 18.19 11.81
CA ALA A 228 -4.81 18.76 11.03
C ALA A 228 -5.10 20.18 10.57
N ASP A 229 -4.06 21.05 10.59
CA ASP A 229 -4.06 22.35 9.90
C ASP A 229 -3.79 22.18 8.41
N VAL A 230 -3.11 21.06 8.06
CA VAL A 230 -2.78 20.65 6.70
C VAL A 230 -2.96 19.15 6.59
N THR A 231 -3.68 18.70 5.59
CA THR A 231 -3.78 17.27 5.24
C THR A 231 -3.13 17.05 3.89
N LEU A 232 -2.21 16.10 3.83
CA LEU A 232 -1.58 15.62 2.60
C LEU A 232 -2.11 14.22 2.30
N LEU A 233 -2.71 14.07 1.13
CA LEU A 233 -3.25 12.78 0.69
C LEU A 233 -2.19 12.05 -0.13
N THR A 234 -1.94 10.79 0.21
CA THR A 234 -1.04 9.88 -0.52
C THR A 234 -1.78 8.99 -1.53
N GLY A 235 -3.09 9.13 -1.60
CA GLY A 235 -4.00 8.44 -2.52
C GLY A 235 -5.43 8.88 -2.28
N ARG A 236 -6.38 8.13 -2.85
CA ARG A 236 -7.83 8.43 -2.76
C ARG A 236 -8.66 7.29 -2.20
N ASP A 237 -8.01 6.24 -1.74
CA ASP A 237 -8.72 5.04 -1.32
C ASP A 237 -9.27 5.18 0.10
N SER A 238 -10.56 4.91 0.24
CA SER A 238 -11.28 5.07 1.50
C SER A 238 -11.51 3.76 2.25
N HIS A 239 -11.10 2.59 1.76
CA HIS A 239 -11.80 1.37 2.17
C HIS A 239 -10.99 0.13 2.54
N THR A 240 -9.67 0.09 2.47
CA THR A 240 -8.94 -1.12 2.86
C THR A 240 -8.07 -0.95 4.09
N ILE A 241 -8.60 -1.40 5.23
CA ILE A 241 -7.81 -1.49 6.48
C ILE A 241 -6.64 -2.48 6.30
N TYR A 242 -6.74 -3.44 5.38
CA TYR A 242 -5.77 -4.52 5.21
C TYR A 242 -5.07 -4.58 3.84
N GLY A 243 -5.58 -3.97 2.79
CA GLY A 243 -5.01 -4.02 1.44
C GLY A 243 -3.63 -3.35 1.33
N ASN A 244 -3.50 -2.32 0.54
CA ASN A 244 -2.26 -1.55 0.35
C ASN A 244 -1.59 -1.07 1.65
N ALA A 245 -2.38 -0.92 2.73
CA ALA A 245 -1.90 -0.52 4.04
C ALA A 245 -0.80 -1.43 4.61
N ILE A 246 -0.84 -2.73 4.33
CA ILE A 246 0.13 -3.69 4.86
C ILE A 246 1.36 -3.80 3.95
N PHE A 247 1.19 -3.72 2.63
CA PHE A 247 2.21 -4.13 1.68
C PHE A 247 3.06 -3.00 1.13
N SER A 248 2.55 -1.78 0.99
CA SER A 248 3.33 -0.71 0.37
C SER A 248 3.25 0.60 1.14
N ARG A 249 4.40 1.27 1.25
CA ARG A 249 4.58 2.63 1.73
C ARG A 249 5.26 3.50 0.68
N VAL A 250 5.28 3.05 -0.56
CA VAL A 250 6.00 3.74 -1.63
C VAL A 250 5.46 5.16 -1.86
N ALA A 251 4.14 5.35 -1.82
CA ALA A 251 3.54 6.66 -1.96
C ALA A 251 3.86 7.58 -0.76
N ASP A 252 3.79 7.05 0.47
CA ASP A 252 4.14 7.81 1.66
C ASP A 252 5.63 8.21 1.64
N THR A 253 6.52 7.31 1.24
CA THR A 253 7.97 7.58 1.12
C THR A 253 8.26 8.56 -0.01
N ALA A 254 7.58 8.43 -1.15
CA ALA A 254 7.71 9.41 -2.24
C ALA A 254 7.24 10.81 -1.81
N LEU A 255 6.17 10.91 -1.01
CA LEU A 255 5.75 12.20 -0.44
C LEU A 255 6.81 12.77 0.51
N VAL A 256 7.47 11.92 1.31
CA VAL A 256 8.59 12.35 2.17
C VAL A 256 9.73 12.93 1.34
N ASP A 257 10.09 12.30 0.21
CA ASP A 257 11.08 12.85 -0.73
C ASP A 257 10.65 14.21 -1.27
N MET A 258 9.39 14.35 -1.67
CA MET A 258 8.85 15.62 -2.15
C MET A 258 8.94 16.70 -1.06
N LEU A 259 8.55 16.41 0.19
CA LEU A 259 8.64 17.34 1.31
C LEU A 259 10.09 17.75 1.59
N TYR A 260 11.00 16.77 1.61
CA TYR A 260 12.43 17.02 1.80
C TYR A 260 13.00 17.97 0.75
N MET A 261 12.76 17.69 -0.53
CA MET A 261 13.17 18.57 -1.63
C MET A 261 12.52 19.96 -1.54
N GLY A 262 11.24 20.01 -1.16
CA GLY A 262 10.53 21.27 -0.97
C GLY A 262 11.13 22.12 0.14
N VAL A 263 11.47 21.51 1.29
CA VAL A 263 12.15 22.20 2.40
C VAL A 263 13.52 22.73 1.97
N ILE A 264 14.33 21.92 1.26
CA ILE A 264 15.63 22.39 0.74
C ILE A 264 15.44 23.62 -0.15
N LEU A 265 14.50 23.58 -1.07
CA LEU A 265 14.28 24.69 -2.03
C LEU A 265 13.67 25.92 -1.38
N SER A 266 12.89 25.79 -0.31
CA SER A 266 12.30 26.92 0.42
C SER A 266 13.33 27.80 1.13
N GLY A 267 14.51 27.26 1.44
CA GLY A 267 15.62 27.96 2.07
C GLY A 267 16.97 27.44 1.61
N TYR A 268 17.20 27.43 0.30
CA TYR A 268 18.30 26.73 -0.35
C TYR A 268 19.67 27.00 0.29
N GLY A 269 20.01 28.26 0.55
CA GLY A 269 21.30 28.62 1.15
C GLY A 269 21.52 28.00 2.54
N ARG A 270 20.48 28.03 3.40
CA ARG A 270 20.52 27.43 4.75
C ARG A 270 20.62 25.91 4.70
N PHE A 271 19.73 25.29 3.96
CA PHE A 271 19.58 23.83 3.98
C PHE A 271 20.67 23.10 3.18
N SER A 272 21.19 23.71 2.10
CA SER A 272 22.34 23.14 1.38
C SER A 272 23.61 23.15 2.22
N THR A 273 23.83 24.21 3.02
CA THR A 273 24.95 24.25 3.96
C THR A 273 24.82 23.20 5.04
N ALA A 274 23.66 23.06 5.67
CA ALA A 274 23.41 22.05 6.69
C ALA A 274 23.58 20.62 6.13
N LEU A 275 23.14 20.39 4.89
CA LEU A 275 23.31 19.10 4.22
C LEU A 275 24.78 18.77 3.95
N ASP A 276 25.58 19.74 3.50
CA ASP A 276 27.05 19.59 3.30
C ASP A 276 27.75 19.30 4.63
N GLU A 277 27.39 20.02 5.69
CA GLU A 277 27.92 19.76 7.05
C GLU A 277 27.58 18.35 7.52
N SER A 278 26.33 17.92 7.39
CA SER A 278 25.88 16.55 7.72
C SER A 278 26.65 15.50 6.90
N GLY A 279 26.86 15.74 5.61
CA GLY A 279 27.65 14.87 4.74
C GLY A 279 29.11 14.73 5.21
N ARG A 280 29.71 15.83 5.69
CA ARG A 280 31.08 15.80 6.27
C ARG A 280 31.15 14.98 7.57
N MET A 281 30.15 15.09 8.45
CA MET A 281 30.09 14.38 9.72
C MET A 281 30.05 12.85 9.57
N ILE A 282 29.54 12.34 8.44
CA ILE A 282 29.42 10.91 8.19
C ILE A 282 30.43 10.38 7.18
N ARG A 283 31.39 11.20 6.75
CA ARG A 283 32.34 10.85 5.68
C ARG A 283 33.28 9.69 6.05
N ASP A 284 33.56 9.53 7.33
CA ASP A 284 34.39 8.43 7.89
C ASP A 284 33.73 7.05 7.87
N ARG A 285 32.45 6.98 7.47
CA ARG A 285 31.71 5.71 7.36
C ARG A 285 31.82 5.03 5.99
N VAL A 286 32.53 5.66 5.05
CA VAL A 286 32.86 5.01 3.77
C VAL A 286 34.01 4.05 4.01
N PHE A 287 33.76 2.75 3.70
CA PHE A 287 34.84 1.74 3.75
C PHE A 287 35.81 2.05 2.59
N GLU A 288 36.99 2.57 2.93
CA GLU A 288 38.09 2.75 1.99
C GLU A 288 38.86 1.42 1.92
N ASN A 289 38.93 0.79 0.71
CA ASN A 289 39.74 -0.40 0.44
C ASN A 289 41.23 -0.06 0.47
#